data_a72a482c7c49623e47c55a80f48eb0d9
#
_entry.id   a72a482c7c49623e47c55a80f48eb0d9
#
_cell.length_a   1.000
_cell.length_b   1.000
_cell.length_c   1.000
_cell.angle_alpha   90.00
_cell.angle_beta   90.00
_cell.angle_gamma   90.00
#
_symmetry.space_group_name_H-M   'P 1'
#
loop_
_entity.id
_entity.type
_entity.pdbx_description
1 polymer ?
#
loop_
_entity_poly.entity_id
_entity_poly.type
_entity_poly.pdbx_seq_one_letter_code
_entity_poly.pdbx_strand_id
1 'polypeptide(L)'
;MKFITYIAEDNAVILENLIETLGEIADVRVTAHSATQAEASRWLTLLDGKWHLAIVDLFLEEGNGLGVLAGCRNREPYQKIVLLTNYATPEIRIQATALGADAVFDKSTELDLMMDYCIEHTANVKSEETQEAQREAVERGAVTA
;
A
#
# COMPACT_ATOMS: atom_id res chain seq x y z
N MET A 1 -5.44 -15.74 5.72
CA MET A 1 -5.34 -14.68 4.67
C MET A 1 -3.93 -14.10 4.61
N LYS A 2 -3.44 -13.82 3.42
CA LYS A 2 -2.13 -13.24 3.25
C LYS A 2 -2.26 -11.78 2.76
N PHE A 3 -2.01 -10.83 3.65
CA PHE A 3 -2.03 -9.42 3.32
C PHE A 3 -0.66 -9.03 2.75
N ILE A 4 -0.62 -8.65 1.47
CA ILE A 4 0.63 -8.40 0.76
C ILE A 4 0.90 -6.90 0.67
N THR A 5 2.04 -6.49 1.23
CA THR A 5 2.49 -5.10 1.28
C THR A 5 3.82 -4.92 0.58
N TYR A 6 3.93 -3.85 -0.19
CA TYR A 6 5.14 -3.47 -0.91
C TYR A 6 5.56 -2.06 -0.51
N ILE A 7 6.88 -1.85 -0.38
CA ILE A 7 7.44 -0.52 -0.10
C ILE A 7 8.46 -0.14 -1.17
N ALA A 8 8.31 1.03 -1.78
CA ALA A 8 9.31 1.65 -2.64
C ALA A 8 9.97 2.79 -1.86
N GLU A 9 11.20 2.57 -1.37
CA GLU A 9 11.97 3.49 -0.55
C GLU A 9 13.46 3.23 -0.75
N ASP A 10 14.23 4.26 -1.09
CA ASP A 10 15.66 4.11 -1.36
C ASP A 10 16.56 4.25 -0.12
N ASN A 11 16.04 4.80 0.98
CA ASN A 11 16.79 4.94 2.22
C ASN A 11 16.62 3.69 3.09
N ALA A 12 17.72 2.95 3.27
CA ALA A 12 17.68 1.67 4.00
C ALA A 12 17.23 1.83 5.46
N VAL A 13 17.60 2.91 6.14
CA VAL A 13 17.23 3.15 7.54
C VAL A 13 15.74 3.41 7.66
N ILE A 14 15.21 4.25 6.78
CA ILE A 14 13.77 4.55 6.75
C ILE A 14 12.98 3.28 6.43
N LEU A 15 13.43 2.51 5.46
CA LEU A 15 12.80 1.25 5.08
C LEU A 15 12.71 0.28 6.25
N GLU A 16 13.82 0.07 6.97
CA GLU A 16 13.85 -0.81 8.13
C GLU A 16 12.89 -0.35 9.23
N ASN A 17 12.86 0.95 9.49
CA ASN A 17 11.96 1.53 10.49
C ASN A 17 10.49 1.35 10.09
N LEU A 18 10.15 1.52 8.82
CA LEU A 18 8.80 1.31 8.33
C LEU A 18 8.37 -0.15 8.47
N ILE A 19 9.24 -1.07 8.08
CA ILE A 19 8.96 -2.51 8.17
C ILE A 19 8.69 -2.90 9.62
N GLU A 20 9.55 -2.48 10.54
CA GLU A 20 9.41 -2.79 11.96
C GLU A 20 8.14 -2.19 12.54
N THR A 21 7.89 -0.90 12.29
CA THR A 21 6.74 -0.19 12.84
C THR A 21 5.42 -0.76 12.31
N LEU A 22 5.34 -1.05 11.02
CA LEU A 22 4.15 -1.64 10.41
C LEU A 22 3.86 -3.02 10.99
N GLY A 23 4.91 -3.82 11.22
CA GLY A 23 4.75 -5.15 11.82
C GLY A 23 4.23 -5.10 13.24
N GLU A 24 4.67 -4.13 14.05
CA GLU A 24 4.28 -4.00 15.45
C GLU A 24 2.88 -3.40 15.63
N ILE A 25 2.55 -2.36 14.85
CA ILE A 25 1.35 -1.56 15.08
C ILE A 25 0.16 -2.07 14.26
N ALA A 26 0.39 -2.36 12.99
CA ALA A 26 -0.69 -2.69 12.04
C ALA A 26 -0.76 -4.18 11.70
N ASP A 27 0.11 -5.00 12.26
CA ASP A 27 0.27 -6.41 11.89
C ASP A 27 0.45 -6.59 10.37
N VAL A 28 1.15 -5.64 9.76
CA VAL A 28 1.41 -5.60 8.32
C VAL A 28 2.80 -6.15 8.06
N ARG A 29 2.87 -7.18 7.22
CA ARG A 29 4.16 -7.75 6.81
C ARG A 29 4.54 -7.24 5.44
N VAL A 30 5.72 -6.64 5.34
CA VAL A 30 6.26 -6.20 4.06
C VAL A 30 6.80 -7.40 3.31
N THR A 31 6.15 -7.72 2.20
CA THR A 31 6.47 -8.90 1.38
C THR A 31 7.67 -8.63 0.49
N ALA A 32 7.80 -7.41 -0.02
CA ALA A 32 8.90 -7.02 -0.89
C ALA A 32 9.11 -5.50 -0.84
N HIS A 33 10.27 -5.07 -1.31
CA HIS A 33 10.61 -3.65 -1.39
C HIS A 33 11.60 -3.41 -2.52
N SER A 34 11.72 -2.15 -2.93
CA SER A 34 12.72 -1.73 -3.90
C SER A 34 13.14 -0.28 -3.69
N ALA A 35 14.22 0.12 -4.35
CA ALA A 35 14.76 1.47 -4.30
C ALA A 35 14.53 2.27 -5.59
N THR A 36 13.99 1.65 -6.63
CA THR A 36 13.82 2.29 -7.95
C THR A 36 12.40 2.18 -8.46
N GLN A 37 12.03 3.12 -9.32
CA GLN A 37 10.73 3.09 -9.99
C GLN A 37 10.55 1.83 -10.84
N ALA A 38 11.58 1.45 -11.60
CA ALA A 38 11.51 0.30 -12.50
C ALA A 38 11.24 -1.00 -11.74
N GLU A 39 11.93 -1.22 -10.64
CA GLU A 39 11.73 -2.41 -9.81
C GLU A 39 10.33 -2.43 -9.18
N ALA A 40 9.89 -1.28 -8.67
CA ALA A 40 8.57 -1.17 -8.05
C ALA A 40 7.47 -1.44 -9.06
N SER A 41 7.54 -0.83 -10.23
CA SER A 41 6.55 -1.01 -11.29
C SER A 41 6.51 -2.45 -11.78
N ARG A 42 7.67 -3.08 -11.91
CA ARG A 42 7.75 -4.48 -12.32
C ARG A 42 7.10 -5.41 -11.29
N TRP A 43 7.43 -5.22 -10.02
CA TRP A 43 6.88 -6.06 -8.96
C TRP A 43 5.35 -5.93 -8.86
N LEU A 44 4.86 -4.70 -8.85
CA LEU A 44 3.43 -4.42 -8.73
C LEU A 44 2.65 -4.93 -9.95
N THR A 45 3.26 -4.91 -11.14
CA THR A 45 2.67 -5.46 -12.36
C THR A 45 2.63 -6.98 -12.35
N LEU A 46 3.74 -7.62 -11.92
CA LEU A 46 3.82 -9.08 -11.85
C LEU A 46 2.81 -9.67 -10.87
N LEU A 47 2.49 -8.93 -9.80
CA LEU A 47 1.50 -9.36 -8.81
C LEU A 47 0.17 -8.63 -9.01
N ASP A 48 -0.20 -8.39 -10.25
CA ASP A 48 -1.45 -7.74 -10.61
C ASP A 48 -2.64 -8.40 -9.90
N GLY A 49 -3.42 -7.58 -9.18
CA GLY A 49 -4.56 -8.06 -8.43
C GLY A 49 -4.25 -8.81 -7.13
N LYS A 50 -2.97 -9.04 -6.80
CA LYS A 50 -2.59 -9.88 -5.66
C LYS A 50 -2.00 -9.14 -4.47
N TRP A 51 -1.63 -7.87 -4.63
CA TRP A 51 -1.13 -7.08 -3.50
C TRP A 51 -2.24 -6.20 -2.92
N HIS A 52 -2.11 -5.80 -1.66
CA HIS A 52 -3.13 -5.06 -0.93
C HIS A 52 -2.73 -3.64 -0.56
N LEU A 53 -1.44 -3.39 -0.39
CA LEU A 53 -0.94 -2.08 0.02
C LEU A 53 0.42 -1.83 -0.61
N ALA A 54 0.59 -0.64 -1.17
CA ALA A 54 1.88 -0.15 -1.61
C ALA A 54 2.16 1.19 -0.95
N ILE A 55 3.32 1.34 -0.34
CA ILE A 55 3.80 2.58 0.27
C ILE A 55 4.98 3.04 -0.59
N VAL A 56 4.88 4.22 -1.16
CA VAL A 56 5.82 4.68 -2.18
C VAL A 56 6.36 6.06 -1.81
N ASP A 57 7.69 6.20 -1.79
CA ASP A 57 8.32 7.52 -1.64
C ASP A 57 8.33 8.25 -2.98
N LEU A 58 8.26 9.57 -2.92
CA LEU A 58 8.36 10.42 -4.11
C LEU A 58 9.74 10.32 -4.75
N PHE A 59 10.81 10.40 -3.94
CA PHE A 59 12.18 10.36 -4.43
C PHE A 59 12.75 8.96 -4.28
N LEU A 60 13.10 8.35 -5.42
CA LEU A 60 13.71 7.04 -5.47
C LEU A 60 15.11 7.14 -6.07
N GLU A 61 15.91 6.10 -5.95
CA GLU A 61 17.28 6.07 -6.50
C GLU A 61 17.28 6.31 -8.01
N GLU A 62 16.30 5.74 -8.70
CA GLU A 62 16.03 6.02 -10.11
C GLU A 62 14.53 6.19 -10.29
N GLY A 63 14.13 7.23 -11.02
CA GLY A 63 12.72 7.55 -11.21
C GLY A 63 12.12 8.19 -9.98
N ASN A 64 10.80 8.10 -9.86
CA ASN A 64 10.10 8.69 -8.73
C ASN A 64 8.76 7.99 -8.47
N GLY A 65 8.17 8.30 -7.31
CA GLY A 65 6.92 7.71 -6.88
C GLY A 65 5.72 8.05 -7.75
N LEU A 66 5.72 9.23 -8.39
CA LEU A 66 4.62 9.59 -9.29
C LEU A 66 4.57 8.64 -10.50
N GLY A 67 5.73 8.22 -10.99
CA GLY A 67 5.80 7.22 -12.06
C GLY A 67 5.28 5.86 -11.63
N VAL A 68 5.55 5.46 -10.39
CA VAL A 68 5.00 4.22 -9.83
C VAL A 68 3.47 4.31 -9.76
N LEU A 69 2.93 5.43 -9.26
CA LEU A 69 1.49 5.68 -9.20
C LEU A 69 0.83 5.55 -10.58
N ALA A 70 1.43 6.20 -11.58
CA ALA A 70 0.90 6.17 -12.94
C ALA A 70 0.79 4.74 -13.48
N GLY A 71 1.75 3.88 -13.16
CA GLY A 71 1.74 2.49 -13.58
C GLY A 71 0.72 1.61 -12.85
N CYS A 72 0.17 2.09 -11.74
CA CYS A 72 -0.78 1.33 -10.90
C CYS A 72 -2.21 1.86 -10.95
N ARG A 73 -2.56 2.70 -11.93
CA ARG A 73 -3.90 3.32 -12.00
C ARG A 73 -5.01 2.29 -12.17
N ASN A 74 -4.77 1.24 -12.92
CA ASN A 74 -5.76 0.21 -13.20
C ASN A 74 -5.64 -0.95 -12.22
N ARG A 75 -6.01 -0.70 -10.97
CA ARG A 75 -5.94 -1.71 -9.93
C ARG A 75 -7.32 -1.98 -9.32
N GLU A 76 -7.39 -3.03 -8.54
CA GLU A 76 -8.63 -3.40 -7.86
C GLU A 76 -8.93 -2.45 -6.69
N PRO A 77 -10.21 -2.26 -6.33
CA PRO A 77 -10.57 -1.35 -5.23
C PRO A 77 -9.94 -1.68 -3.89
N TYR A 78 -9.63 -2.95 -3.62
CA TYR A 78 -8.98 -3.36 -2.36
C TYR A 78 -7.48 -3.08 -2.35
N GLN A 79 -6.88 -2.71 -3.48
CA GLN A 79 -5.46 -2.37 -3.60
C GLN A 79 -5.27 -0.88 -3.36
N LYS A 80 -4.66 -0.53 -2.23
CA LYS A 80 -4.40 0.87 -1.87
C LYS A 80 -2.94 1.21 -2.08
N ILE A 81 -2.70 2.41 -2.61
CA ILE A 81 -1.36 2.93 -2.80
C ILE A 81 -1.27 4.31 -2.17
N VAL A 82 -0.27 4.50 -1.31
CA VAL A 82 -0.04 5.76 -0.61
C VAL A 82 1.34 6.31 -0.94
N LEU A 83 1.42 7.62 -1.08
CA LEU A 83 2.68 8.33 -1.24
C LEU A 83 3.13 8.82 0.13
N LEU A 84 4.35 8.47 0.53
CA LEU A 84 4.95 8.90 1.80
C LEU A 84 6.23 9.66 1.48
N THR A 85 6.26 10.97 1.75
CA THR A 85 7.36 11.82 1.33
C THR A 85 7.58 13.00 2.26
N ASN A 86 8.83 13.50 2.34
CA ASN A 86 9.13 14.76 3.02
C ASN A 86 8.73 15.97 2.17
N TYR A 87 8.23 15.75 0.96
CA TYR A 87 7.86 16.79 0.01
C TYR A 87 6.35 16.79 -0.28
N ALA A 88 5.54 16.69 0.78
CA ALA A 88 4.08 16.66 0.65
C ALA A 88 3.51 18.07 0.48
N THR A 89 3.96 18.77 -0.56
CA THR A 89 3.45 20.11 -0.92
C THR A 89 2.03 19.98 -1.48
N PRO A 90 1.26 21.10 -1.51
CA PRO A 90 -0.08 21.07 -2.14
C PRO A 90 -0.03 20.59 -3.60
N GLU A 91 0.99 20.97 -4.36
CA GLU A 91 1.14 20.55 -5.75
C GLU A 91 1.37 19.05 -5.88
N ILE A 92 2.26 18.51 -5.04
CA ILE A 92 2.53 17.07 -5.04
C ILE A 92 1.29 16.29 -4.61
N ARG A 93 0.53 16.77 -3.62
CA ARG A 93 -0.71 16.11 -3.20
C ARG A 93 -1.74 16.07 -4.33
N ILE A 94 -1.87 17.17 -5.08
CA ILE A 94 -2.77 17.24 -6.24
C ILE A 94 -2.31 16.29 -7.34
N GLN A 95 -1.03 16.30 -7.69
CA GLN A 95 -0.47 15.44 -8.73
C GLN A 95 -0.62 13.97 -8.38
N ALA A 96 -0.27 13.60 -7.16
CA ALA A 96 -0.35 12.21 -6.70
C ALA A 96 -1.79 11.71 -6.72
N THR A 97 -2.74 12.51 -6.23
CA THR A 97 -4.15 12.17 -6.23
C THR A 97 -4.67 11.99 -7.66
N ALA A 98 -4.28 12.89 -8.57
CA ALA A 98 -4.67 12.79 -9.99
C ALA A 98 -4.12 11.52 -10.66
N LEU A 99 -2.97 11.03 -10.21
CA LEU A 99 -2.37 9.79 -10.70
C LEU A 99 -2.91 8.55 -9.99
N GLY A 100 -3.82 8.72 -9.05
CA GLY A 100 -4.51 7.60 -8.43
C GLY A 100 -4.04 7.22 -7.03
N ALA A 101 -3.23 8.05 -6.36
CA ALA A 101 -2.87 7.79 -4.96
C ALA A 101 -4.14 7.83 -4.10
N ASP A 102 -4.29 6.86 -3.22
CA ASP A 102 -5.39 6.82 -2.27
C ASP A 102 -5.17 7.80 -1.12
N ALA A 103 -3.90 8.07 -0.78
CA ALA A 103 -3.54 9.05 0.24
C ALA A 103 -2.11 9.54 0.03
N VAL A 104 -1.80 10.71 0.57
CA VAL A 104 -0.45 11.28 0.58
C VAL A 104 -0.13 11.70 2.01
N PHE A 105 1.01 11.28 2.52
CA PHE A 105 1.43 11.59 3.89
C PHE A 105 2.83 12.22 3.92
N ASP A 106 3.01 13.18 4.82
CA ASP A 106 4.30 13.79 5.11
C ASP A 106 5.09 12.92 6.08
N LYS A 107 6.31 12.51 5.71
CA LYS A 107 7.16 11.65 6.55
C LYS A 107 7.50 12.28 7.90
N SER A 108 7.59 13.62 7.96
CA SER A 108 8.02 14.31 9.16
C SER A 108 6.89 14.55 10.15
N THR A 109 5.66 14.73 9.67
CA THR A 109 4.55 15.20 10.50
C THR A 109 3.32 14.30 10.47
N GLU A 110 3.20 13.41 9.50
CA GLU A 110 1.98 12.62 9.29
C GLU A 110 2.19 11.11 9.32
N LEU A 111 3.30 10.64 9.87
CA LEU A 111 3.58 9.20 9.94
C LEU A 111 2.52 8.45 10.76
N ASP A 112 2.03 9.06 11.85
CA ASP A 112 0.96 8.47 12.67
C ASP A 112 -0.33 8.32 11.87
N LEU A 113 -0.68 9.31 11.05
CA LEU A 113 -1.85 9.25 10.18
C LEU A 113 -1.72 8.13 9.15
N MET A 114 -0.52 7.94 8.60
CA MET A 114 -0.27 6.83 7.68
C MET A 114 -0.44 5.48 8.39
N MET A 115 0.06 5.35 9.61
CA MET A 115 -0.10 4.12 10.39
C MET A 115 -1.57 3.82 10.65
N ASP A 116 -2.36 4.82 11.02
CA ASP A 116 -3.81 4.67 11.21
C ASP A 116 -4.50 4.22 9.93
N TYR A 117 -4.10 4.79 8.80
CA TYR A 117 -4.61 4.40 7.49
C TYR A 117 -4.32 2.91 7.20
N CYS A 118 -3.10 2.47 7.48
CA CYS A 118 -2.69 1.09 7.25
C CYS A 118 -3.47 0.12 8.16
N ILE A 119 -3.68 0.47 9.42
CA ILE A 119 -4.46 -0.32 10.37
C ILE A 119 -5.89 -0.49 9.85
N GLU A 120 -6.51 0.61 9.46
CA GLU A 120 -7.89 0.60 8.95
C GLU A 120 -8.00 -0.22 7.67
N HIS A 121 -7.08 -0.03 6.73
CA HIS A 121 -7.11 -0.79 5.47
C HIS A 121 -6.92 -2.29 5.70
N THR A 122 -5.98 -2.67 6.56
CA THR A 122 -5.77 -4.08 6.90
C THR A 122 -7.03 -4.69 7.50
N ALA A 123 -7.68 -3.99 8.42
CA ALA A 123 -8.92 -4.44 9.03
C ALA A 123 -10.05 -4.59 8.00
N ASN A 124 -10.18 -3.62 7.08
CA ASN A 124 -11.20 -3.66 6.04
C ASN A 124 -11.00 -4.85 5.08
N VAL A 125 -9.77 -5.12 4.66
CA VAL A 125 -9.47 -6.25 3.78
C VAL A 125 -9.79 -7.57 4.47
N LYS A 126 -9.40 -7.74 5.74
CA LYS A 126 -9.69 -8.94 6.52
C LYS A 126 -11.19 -9.13 6.69
N SER A 127 -11.93 -8.06 6.96
CA SER A 127 -13.39 -8.11 7.13
C SER A 127 -14.09 -8.53 5.84
N GLU A 128 -13.70 -7.97 4.70
CA GLU A 128 -14.28 -8.31 3.41
C GLU A 128 -14.03 -9.77 3.04
N GLU A 129 -12.82 -10.29 3.28
CA GLU A 129 -12.51 -11.70 3.05
C GLU A 129 -13.37 -12.63 3.91
N THR A 130 -13.56 -12.28 5.19
CA THR A 130 -14.38 -13.06 6.10
C THR A 130 -15.83 -13.11 5.61
N GLN A 131 -16.38 -11.97 5.19
CA GLN A 131 -17.74 -11.89 4.66
C GLN A 131 -17.91 -12.72 3.39
N GLU A 132 -16.94 -12.66 2.49
CA GLU A 132 -16.96 -13.44 1.26
C GLU A 132 -16.90 -14.95 1.54
N ALA A 133 -16.00 -15.36 2.44
CA ALA A 133 -15.90 -16.77 2.85
C ALA A 133 -17.20 -17.27 3.46
N GLN A 134 -17.87 -16.45 4.28
CA GLN A 134 -19.16 -16.81 4.87
C GLN A 134 -20.24 -16.94 3.81
N ARG A 135 -20.29 -16.01 2.84
CA ARG A 135 -21.25 -16.08 1.74
C ARG A 135 -21.06 -17.36 0.92
N GLU A 136 -19.82 -17.67 0.55
CA GLU A 136 -19.50 -18.88 -0.20
C GLU A 136 -19.90 -20.14 0.57
N ALA A 137 -19.67 -20.17 1.88
CA ALA A 137 -20.05 -21.29 2.71
C ALA A 137 -21.57 -21.48 2.74
N VAL A 138 -22.33 -20.39 2.85
CA VAL A 138 -23.81 -20.43 2.81
C VAL A 138 -24.30 -20.91 1.45
N GLU A 139 -23.74 -20.42 0.37
CA GLU A 139 -24.10 -20.82 -0.99
C GLU A 139 -23.86 -22.30 -1.24
N ARG A 140 -22.81 -22.88 -0.63
CA ARG A 140 -22.52 -24.30 -0.74
C ARG A 140 -23.35 -25.15 0.22
N GLY A 141 -24.19 -24.54 1.05
CA GLY A 141 -24.97 -25.25 2.05
C GLY A 141 -24.17 -25.76 3.23
N ALA A 142 -22.93 -25.27 3.41
CA ALA A 142 -22.08 -25.70 4.51
C ALA A 142 -22.40 -25.02 5.84
N VAL A 143 -23.10 -23.89 5.80
CA VAL A 143 -23.53 -23.14 6.97
C VAL A 143 -24.98 -22.77 6.80
N THR A 144 -25.80 -23.10 7.80
CA THR A 144 -27.21 -22.70 7.83
C THR A 144 -27.31 -21.29 8.41
N ALA A 145 -28.02 -20.42 7.72
CA ALA A 145 -28.23 -19.05 8.15
C ALA A 145 -29.07 -19.00 9.44
#